data_5c81a8061ff84220603aaa203e558280
#
_entry.id   5c81a8061ff84220603aaa203e558280
#
_cell.length_a   1.000
_cell.length_b   1.000
_cell.length_c   1.000
_cell.angle_alpha   90.00
_cell.angle_beta   90.00
_cell.angle_gamma   90.00
#
_symmetry.space_group_name_H-M   'P 1'
#
loop_
_entity.id
_entity.type
_entity.pdbx_description
1 polymer ?
#
loop_
_entity_poly.entity_id
_entity_poly.type
_entity_poly.pdbx_seq_one_letter_code
_entity_poly.pdbx_strand_id
1 'polypeptide(L)'
;GWKGHIDSPSWNALEIPGPAGPIHARMFSDHSRDDRPLIVYFHGGGWVIGDLDTHTPFCHLLHQRSGCNVISVDYRLAPEHPFPAAPDDCLAAAHWIAEHIGDFGGSDHRIILAGDSAGANLASVACLEADPALREKIAGEIIIYPVTDHYNAGFPSYVERAKGQTLTANFMFMFWDTYLGERRPGDPGAARAFPLRSQQLATLPPT
;
A
#
# COMPACT_ATOMS: atom_id res chain seq x y z
N GLY A 1 -22.01 22.27 -0.03
CA GLY A 1 -20.65 22.11 0.45
C GLY A 1 -20.62 21.27 1.72
N TRP A 2 -19.80 20.26 1.74
CA TRP A 2 -19.62 19.38 2.88
C TRP A 2 -19.00 20.18 4.05
N LYS A 3 -19.71 20.27 5.18
CA LYS A 3 -19.23 20.90 6.43
C LYS A 3 -19.05 19.85 7.51
N GLY A 4 -18.35 18.76 7.19
CA GLY A 4 -17.95 17.81 8.21
C GLY A 4 -16.76 18.37 8.99
N HIS A 5 -16.90 18.54 10.29
CA HIS A 5 -15.78 18.72 11.19
C HIS A 5 -15.01 17.40 11.15
N ILE A 6 -13.75 17.44 10.70
CA ILE A 6 -12.82 16.35 10.93
C ILE A 6 -12.17 16.71 12.26
N ASP A 7 -12.45 15.90 13.28
CA ASP A 7 -11.74 16.01 14.55
C ASP A 7 -10.24 15.87 14.28
N SER A 8 -9.42 16.49 15.14
CA SER A 8 -7.96 16.36 15.01
C SER A 8 -7.59 14.88 14.99
N PRO A 9 -6.82 14.41 14.00
CA PRO A 9 -6.47 13.00 13.91
C PRO A 9 -5.77 12.52 15.17
N SER A 10 -6.29 11.48 15.80
CA SER A 10 -5.61 10.76 16.88
C SER A 10 -5.08 9.43 16.35
N TRP A 11 -3.87 9.08 16.69
CA TRP A 11 -3.19 7.85 16.30
C TRP A 11 -2.17 7.43 17.35
N ASN A 12 -1.83 6.16 17.36
CA ASN A 12 -0.75 5.58 18.14
C ASN A 12 0.42 5.24 17.23
N ALA A 13 1.65 5.55 17.66
CA ALA A 13 2.84 5.14 16.94
C ALA A 13 3.08 3.63 17.13
N LEU A 14 3.51 2.97 16.06
CA LEU A 14 3.92 1.57 16.05
C LEU A 14 5.30 1.44 15.40
N GLU A 15 6.06 0.44 15.83
CA GLU A 15 7.26 -0.03 15.17
C GLU A 15 7.08 -1.49 14.79
N ILE A 16 7.22 -1.79 13.51
CA ILE A 16 7.08 -3.12 12.92
C ILE A 16 8.46 -3.62 12.55
N PRO A 17 8.86 -4.85 12.92
CA PRO A 17 10.11 -5.43 12.45
C PRO A 17 10.14 -5.55 10.94
N GLY A 18 11.10 -4.91 10.30
CA GLY A 18 11.26 -4.93 8.84
C GLY A 18 12.58 -5.57 8.42
N PRO A 19 12.75 -5.87 7.11
CA PRO A 19 13.91 -6.58 6.59
C PRO A 19 15.24 -5.79 6.67
N ALA A 20 15.16 -4.47 6.85
CA ALA A 20 16.34 -3.60 6.96
C ALA A 20 16.35 -2.74 8.22
N GLY A 21 15.48 -3.02 9.17
CA GLY A 21 15.30 -2.26 10.41
C GLY A 21 13.83 -2.04 10.71
N PRO A 22 13.50 -1.27 11.76
CA PRO A 22 12.13 -1.01 12.13
C PRO A 22 11.41 -0.19 11.04
N ILE A 23 10.18 -0.58 10.74
CA ILE A 23 9.25 0.15 9.88
C ILE A 23 8.31 0.92 10.81
N HIS A 24 8.28 2.23 10.70
CA HIS A 24 7.34 3.05 11.46
C HIS A 24 5.93 2.93 10.90
N ALA A 25 4.94 3.02 11.78
CA ALA A 25 3.54 2.99 11.36
C ALA A 25 2.68 3.82 12.32
N ARG A 26 1.48 4.19 11.87
CA ARG A 26 0.45 4.85 12.67
C ARG A 26 -0.82 4.02 12.70
N MET A 27 -1.30 3.76 13.91
CA MET A 27 -2.55 3.06 14.12
C MET A 27 -3.65 4.05 14.48
N PHE A 28 -4.73 4.02 13.72
CA PHE A 28 -5.98 4.73 13.96
C PHE A 28 -6.99 3.71 14.51
N SER A 29 -7.39 3.87 15.76
CA SER A 29 -8.30 2.95 16.44
C SER A 29 -9.17 3.68 17.45
N ASP A 30 -10.37 3.18 17.65
CA ASP A 30 -11.25 3.54 18.76
C ASP A 30 -11.56 2.27 19.56
N HIS A 31 -10.78 1.62 20.22
CA HIS A 31 -10.88 0.39 21.04
C HIS A 31 -12.29 -0.20 21.30
N SER A 32 -13.32 0.31 20.63
CA SER A 32 -14.72 -0.03 20.86
C SER A 32 -15.32 -1.06 19.89
N ARG A 33 -14.56 -1.48 18.86
CA ARG A 33 -15.06 -2.34 17.78
C ARG A 33 -14.08 -3.45 17.42
N ASP A 34 -14.34 -4.62 17.97
CA ASP A 34 -13.52 -5.81 17.72
C ASP A 34 -14.06 -6.73 16.61
N ASP A 35 -15.13 -6.34 15.90
CA ASP A 35 -15.87 -7.21 14.98
C ASP A 35 -15.57 -6.98 13.48
N ARG A 36 -14.51 -6.22 13.16
CA ARG A 36 -14.18 -5.85 11.79
C ARG A 36 -12.74 -6.21 11.42
N PRO A 37 -12.45 -6.43 10.13
CA PRO A 37 -11.08 -6.63 9.69
C PRO A 37 -10.25 -5.37 9.93
N LEU A 38 -8.94 -5.56 10.09
CA LEU A 38 -7.95 -4.49 10.21
C LEU A 38 -7.48 -4.06 8.82
N ILE A 39 -7.47 -2.77 8.54
CA ILE A 39 -6.94 -2.23 7.27
C ILE A 39 -5.45 -1.91 7.44
N VAL A 40 -4.60 -2.51 6.61
CA VAL A 40 -3.19 -2.17 6.46
C VAL A 40 -3.06 -1.29 5.23
N TYR A 41 -2.67 -0.03 5.43
CA TYR A 41 -2.67 0.98 4.38
C TYR A 41 -1.26 1.36 3.94
N PHE A 42 -1.01 1.29 2.65
CA PHE A 42 0.21 1.74 1.99
C PHE A 42 -0.07 3.01 1.20
N HIS A 43 0.66 4.07 1.50
CA HIS A 43 0.42 5.38 0.90
C HIS A 43 0.87 5.48 -0.56
N GLY A 44 0.27 6.38 -1.34
CA GLY A 44 0.70 6.75 -2.67
C GLY A 44 1.93 7.67 -2.67
N GLY A 45 2.39 8.04 -3.86
CA GLY A 45 3.54 8.95 -4.02
C GLY A 45 4.61 8.41 -4.97
N GLY A 46 4.25 7.48 -5.86
CA GLY A 46 5.17 6.96 -6.89
C GLY A 46 6.40 6.25 -6.32
N TRP A 47 6.30 5.69 -5.10
CA TRP A 47 7.38 5.03 -4.36
C TRP A 47 8.57 5.96 -4.01
N VAL A 48 8.42 7.29 -4.22
CA VAL A 48 9.49 8.29 -4.10
C VAL A 48 9.14 9.37 -3.08
N ILE A 49 7.87 9.72 -2.96
CA ILE A 49 7.36 10.75 -2.06
C ILE A 49 6.17 10.20 -1.25
N GLY A 50 5.71 10.99 -0.31
CA GLY A 50 4.67 10.61 0.64
C GLY A 50 5.27 10.12 1.95
N ASP A 51 4.47 10.14 2.97
CA ASP A 51 4.82 9.72 4.33
C ASP A 51 3.55 9.55 5.17
N LEU A 52 3.72 9.21 6.45
CA LEU A 52 2.62 9.09 7.39
C LEU A 52 1.85 10.41 7.58
N ASP A 53 2.52 11.57 7.50
CA ASP A 53 1.87 12.87 7.71
C ASP A 53 0.94 13.23 6.56
N THR A 54 1.38 13.00 5.34
CA THR A 54 0.61 13.29 4.12
C THR A 54 -0.67 12.48 4.02
N HIS A 55 -0.69 11.24 4.55
CA HIS A 55 -1.84 10.34 4.49
C HIS A 55 -2.62 10.19 5.80
N THR A 56 -2.15 10.80 6.90
CA THR A 56 -2.87 10.82 8.18
C THR A 56 -4.32 11.29 8.06
N PRO A 57 -4.66 12.40 7.34
CA PRO A 57 -6.05 12.83 7.22
C PRO A 57 -6.94 11.80 6.52
N PHE A 58 -6.41 11.13 5.49
CA PHE A 58 -7.14 10.11 4.76
C PHE A 58 -7.34 8.84 5.61
N CYS A 59 -6.29 8.33 6.25
CA CYS A 59 -6.37 7.14 7.08
C CYS A 59 -7.29 7.34 8.29
N HIS A 60 -7.26 8.54 8.90
CA HIS A 60 -8.19 8.89 9.96
C HIS A 60 -9.65 8.90 9.47
N LEU A 61 -9.91 9.50 8.31
CA LEU A 61 -11.24 9.50 7.71
C LEU A 61 -11.70 8.08 7.33
N LEU A 62 -10.80 7.26 6.79
CA LEU A 62 -11.06 5.86 6.47
C LEU A 62 -11.47 5.08 7.71
N HIS A 63 -10.71 5.23 8.82
CA HIS A 63 -11.06 4.66 10.12
C HIS A 63 -12.46 5.11 10.57
N GLN A 64 -12.71 6.42 10.62
CA GLN A 64 -14.00 6.96 11.08
C GLN A 64 -15.20 6.48 10.26
N ARG A 65 -15.04 6.36 8.93
CA ARG A 65 -16.14 6.02 8.02
C ARG A 65 -16.39 4.53 7.89
N SER A 66 -15.34 3.74 7.88
CA SER A 66 -15.46 2.28 7.82
C SER A 66 -15.75 1.67 9.20
N GLY A 67 -15.28 2.30 10.27
CA GLY A 67 -15.24 1.77 11.62
C GLY A 67 -14.22 0.63 11.77
N CYS A 68 -13.37 0.40 10.77
CA CYS A 68 -12.24 -0.52 10.87
C CYS A 68 -11.06 0.18 11.53
N ASN A 69 -10.25 -0.53 12.28
CA ASN A 69 -8.95 -0.02 12.66
C ASN A 69 -8.06 0.04 11.42
N VAL A 70 -7.18 1.06 11.35
CA VAL A 70 -6.30 1.30 10.20
C VAL A 70 -4.86 1.42 10.68
N ILE A 71 -3.94 0.66 10.09
CA ILE A 71 -2.49 0.84 10.29
C ILE A 71 -1.90 1.36 8.98
N SER A 72 -1.41 2.61 9.02
CA SER A 72 -0.67 3.23 7.91
C SER A 72 0.81 2.94 8.08
N VAL A 73 1.44 2.41 7.03
CA VAL A 73 2.81 1.89 7.04
C VAL A 73 3.75 2.85 6.32
N ASP A 74 4.89 3.18 6.95
CA ASP A 74 5.95 4.04 6.42
C ASP A 74 7.04 3.19 5.75
N TYR A 75 6.72 2.63 4.59
CA TYR A 75 7.65 1.81 3.83
C TYR A 75 8.78 2.64 3.22
N ARG A 76 9.95 2.05 3.02
CA ARG A 76 11.12 2.72 2.45
C ARG A 76 10.89 3.21 1.03
N LEU A 77 11.39 4.41 0.73
CA LEU A 77 11.21 5.10 -0.54
C LEU A 77 12.50 5.10 -1.38
N ALA A 78 12.34 5.15 -2.69
CA ALA A 78 13.39 5.46 -3.64
C ALA A 78 13.59 7.01 -3.70
N PRO A 79 14.77 7.51 -4.08
CA PRO A 79 15.94 6.78 -4.57
C PRO A 79 16.82 6.15 -3.49
N GLU A 80 16.66 6.51 -2.20
CA GLU A 80 17.50 6.04 -1.11
C GLU A 80 17.42 4.52 -0.97
N HIS A 81 16.22 3.97 -1.21
CA HIS A 81 15.93 2.55 -1.13
C HIS A 81 15.10 2.11 -2.37
N PRO A 82 15.78 1.92 -3.53
CA PRO A 82 15.07 1.52 -4.74
C PRO A 82 14.47 0.11 -4.62
N PHE A 83 13.65 -0.25 -5.59
CA PHE A 83 13.08 -1.60 -5.69
C PHE A 83 14.15 -2.70 -5.45
N PRO A 84 13.89 -3.73 -4.62
CA PRO A 84 12.57 -4.10 -4.09
C PRO A 84 12.30 -3.66 -2.63
N ALA A 85 12.93 -2.62 -2.11
CA ALA A 85 12.83 -2.25 -0.70
C ALA A 85 11.36 -2.01 -0.24
N ALA A 86 10.58 -1.25 -1.01
CA ALA A 86 9.19 -0.95 -0.67
C ALA A 86 8.28 -2.21 -0.62
N PRO A 87 8.24 -3.09 -1.64
CA PRO A 87 7.43 -4.30 -1.56
C PRO A 87 7.90 -5.27 -0.46
N ASP A 88 9.21 -5.35 -0.19
CA ASP A 88 9.72 -6.18 0.89
C ASP A 88 9.24 -5.67 2.27
N ASP A 89 9.23 -4.36 2.48
CA ASP A 89 8.70 -3.75 3.72
C ASP A 89 7.20 -3.95 3.84
N CYS A 90 6.44 -3.73 2.77
CA CYS A 90 4.99 -3.91 2.78
C CYS A 90 4.59 -5.36 3.06
N LEU A 91 5.28 -6.32 2.46
CA LEU A 91 5.04 -7.75 2.72
C LEU A 91 5.39 -8.12 4.16
N ALA A 92 6.54 -7.66 4.68
CA ALA A 92 6.95 -7.89 6.06
C ALA A 92 5.95 -7.27 7.06
N ALA A 93 5.48 -6.05 6.79
CA ALA A 93 4.49 -5.39 7.62
C ALA A 93 3.15 -6.16 7.62
N ALA A 94 2.69 -6.63 6.45
CA ALA A 94 1.47 -7.42 6.33
C ALA A 94 1.57 -8.73 7.13
N HIS A 95 2.69 -9.46 7.06
CA HIS A 95 2.95 -10.66 7.83
C HIS A 95 2.89 -10.38 9.33
N TRP A 96 3.70 -9.43 9.78
CA TRP A 96 3.80 -9.14 11.21
C TRP A 96 2.47 -8.67 11.79
N ILE A 97 1.75 -7.77 11.10
CA ILE A 97 0.43 -7.30 11.55
C ILE A 97 -0.57 -8.47 11.60
N ALA A 98 -0.57 -9.35 10.61
CA ALA A 98 -1.47 -10.50 10.58
C ALA A 98 -1.18 -11.50 11.71
N GLU A 99 0.08 -11.67 12.11
CA GLU A 99 0.48 -12.52 13.24
C GLU A 99 0.06 -11.92 14.59
N HIS A 100 0.10 -10.58 14.71
CA HIS A 100 -0.19 -9.84 15.94
C HIS A 100 -1.58 -9.19 15.95
N ILE A 101 -2.48 -9.61 15.09
CA ILE A 101 -3.78 -8.96 14.87
C ILE A 101 -4.62 -8.83 16.14
N GLY A 102 -4.49 -9.76 17.09
CA GLY A 102 -5.14 -9.70 18.39
C GLY A 102 -4.77 -8.49 19.24
N ASP A 103 -3.58 -7.92 19.03
CA ASP A 103 -3.11 -6.73 19.74
C ASP A 103 -3.75 -5.44 19.17
N PHE A 104 -4.35 -5.52 18.01
CA PHE A 104 -4.88 -4.37 17.25
C PHE A 104 -6.41 -4.35 17.16
N GLY A 105 -7.12 -5.22 17.91
CA GLY A 105 -8.58 -5.22 17.97
C GLY A 105 -9.26 -5.73 16.70
N GLY A 106 -8.67 -6.70 16.04
CA GLY A 106 -9.27 -7.41 14.90
C GLY A 106 -9.91 -8.73 15.33
N SER A 107 -11.23 -8.76 15.56
CA SER A 107 -11.92 -9.99 16.04
C SER A 107 -12.05 -11.07 15.00
N ASP A 108 -12.09 -10.69 13.73
CA ASP A 108 -12.19 -11.61 12.60
C ASP A 108 -10.81 -12.23 12.23
N HIS A 109 -9.75 -11.82 12.92
CA HIS A 109 -8.38 -12.24 12.68
C HIS A 109 -7.95 -12.12 11.20
N ARG A 110 -8.57 -11.20 10.45
CA ARG A 110 -8.29 -10.94 9.05
C ARG A 110 -7.92 -9.49 8.80
N ILE A 111 -7.06 -9.29 7.80
CA ILE A 111 -6.60 -7.98 7.35
C ILE A 111 -7.14 -7.68 5.95
N ILE A 112 -7.26 -6.39 5.64
CA ILE A 112 -7.46 -5.89 4.28
C ILE A 112 -6.21 -5.10 3.92
N LEU A 113 -5.56 -5.44 2.80
CA LEU A 113 -4.45 -4.65 2.28
C LEU A 113 -5.01 -3.53 1.41
N ALA A 114 -4.62 -2.29 1.68
CA ALA A 114 -5.18 -1.14 1.03
C ALA A 114 -4.09 -0.14 0.61
N GLY A 115 -4.38 0.66 -0.40
CA GLY A 115 -3.51 1.75 -0.80
C GLY A 115 -4.03 2.54 -1.99
N ASP A 116 -3.36 3.65 -2.27
CA ASP A 116 -3.62 4.48 -3.44
C ASP A 116 -2.40 4.55 -4.35
N SER A 117 -2.60 4.62 -5.67
CA SER A 117 -1.52 4.80 -6.66
C SER A 117 -0.39 3.75 -6.50
N ALA A 118 0.83 4.18 -6.16
CA ALA A 118 1.96 3.32 -5.85
C ALA A 118 1.68 2.41 -4.64
N GLY A 119 0.97 2.89 -3.62
CA GLY A 119 0.57 2.09 -2.47
C GLY A 119 -0.44 1.00 -2.83
N ALA A 120 -1.33 1.26 -3.78
CA ALA A 120 -2.24 0.25 -4.32
C ALA A 120 -1.48 -0.82 -5.12
N ASN A 121 -0.43 -0.44 -5.86
CA ASN A 121 0.50 -1.40 -6.46
C ASN A 121 1.12 -2.30 -5.40
N LEU A 122 1.67 -1.71 -4.31
CA LEU A 122 2.30 -2.45 -3.22
C LEU A 122 1.31 -3.39 -2.50
N ALA A 123 0.06 -2.98 -2.31
CA ALA A 123 -0.99 -3.83 -1.74
C ALA A 123 -1.23 -5.08 -2.61
N SER A 124 -1.41 -4.89 -3.93
CA SER A 124 -1.59 -6.01 -4.86
C SER A 124 -0.35 -6.91 -4.94
N VAL A 125 0.86 -6.32 -4.92
CA VAL A 125 2.11 -7.12 -4.87
C VAL A 125 2.18 -7.95 -3.60
N ALA A 126 1.87 -7.38 -2.44
CA ALA A 126 1.86 -8.12 -1.18
C ALA A 126 0.81 -9.26 -1.18
N CYS A 127 -0.38 -9.04 -1.77
CA CYS A 127 -1.38 -10.10 -1.95
C CYS A 127 -0.88 -11.24 -2.85
N LEU A 128 -0.20 -10.91 -3.96
CA LEU A 128 0.33 -11.90 -4.91
C LEU A 128 1.46 -12.74 -4.30
N GLU A 129 2.29 -12.12 -3.44
CA GLU A 129 3.45 -12.75 -2.81
C GLU A 129 3.15 -13.38 -1.43
N ALA A 130 1.93 -13.18 -0.93
CA ALA A 130 1.50 -13.78 0.33
C ALA A 130 1.68 -15.30 0.29
N ASP A 131 2.34 -15.83 1.30
CA ASP A 131 2.38 -17.27 1.52
C ASP A 131 0.99 -17.81 1.94
N PRO A 132 0.79 -19.13 2.01
CA PRO A 132 -0.52 -19.68 2.38
C PRO A 132 -1.05 -19.17 3.73
N ALA A 133 -0.18 -18.98 4.73
CA ALA A 133 -0.58 -18.55 6.07
C ALA A 133 -1.06 -17.09 6.08
N LEU A 134 -0.34 -16.19 5.40
CA LEU A 134 -0.78 -14.80 5.25
C LEU A 134 -2.03 -14.71 4.38
N ARG A 135 -2.09 -15.48 3.29
CA ARG A 135 -3.22 -15.47 2.35
C ARG A 135 -4.54 -15.81 3.01
N GLU A 136 -4.56 -16.78 3.93
CA GLU A 136 -5.76 -17.13 4.71
C GLU A 136 -6.25 -15.98 5.60
N LYS A 137 -5.34 -15.08 6.00
CA LYS A 137 -5.66 -13.91 6.81
C LYS A 137 -6.05 -12.67 6.01
N ILE A 138 -5.83 -12.65 4.70
CA ILE A 138 -6.24 -11.53 3.84
C ILE A 138 -7.71 -11.70 3.45
N ALA A 139 -8.56 -10.81 3.95
CA ALA A 139 -9.99 -10.79 3.64
C ALA A 139 -10.31 -10.15 2.29
N GLY A 140 -9.46 -9.23 1.84
CA GLY A 140 -9.65 -8.48 0.60
C GLY A 140 -8.54 -7.48 0.36
N GLU A 141 -8.61 -6.80 -0.78
CA GLU A 141 -7.78 -5.63 -1.07
C GLU A 141 -8.63 -4.43 -1.46
N ILE A 142 -8.16 -3.22 -1.14
CA ILE A 142 -8.76 -1.94 -1.57
C ILE A 142 -7.69 -1.20 -2.37
N ILE A 143 -7.85 -1.17 -3.68
CA ILE A 143 -6.91 -0.55 -4.61
C ILE A 143 -7.50 0.71 -5.22
N ILE A 144 -6.92 1.87 -4.91
CA ILE A 144 -7.40 3.18 -5.36
C ILE A 144 -6.50 3.65 -6.49
N TYR A 145 -7.02 3.76 -7.72
CA TYR A 145 -6.29 4.14 -8.97
C TYR A 145 -4.88 3.52 -9.07
N PRO A 146 -4.74 2.18 -9.02
CA PRO A 146 -3.47 1.50 -8.88
C PRO A 146 -2.54 1.70 -10.09
N VAL A 147 -1.23 1.72 -9.83
CA VAL A 147 -0.22 1.59 -10.88
C VAL A 147 0.06 0.10 -11.09
N THR A 148 -0.42 -0.46 -12.19
CA THR A 148 -0.42 -1.93 -12.40
C THR A 148 0.68 -2.44 -13.31
N ASP A 149 1.23 -1.57 -14.18
CA ASP A 149 2.31 -1.93 -15.10
C ASP A 149 3.16 -0.71 -15.47
N HIS A 150 4.31 -0.96 -16.09
CA HIS A 150 5.27 0.04 -16.50
C HIS A 150 4.76 0.87 -17.69
N TYR A 151 5.22 2.11 -17.80
CA TYR A 151 4.83 3.03 -18.88
C TYR A 151 5.16 2.49 -20.29
N ASN A 152 6.15 1.61 -20.43
CA ASN A 152 6.49 0.99 -21.72
C ASN A 152 5.55 -0.16 -22.14
N ALA A 153 4.54 -0.49 -21.33
CA ALA A 153 3.53 -1.49 -21.68
C ALA A 153 2.58 -1.04 -22.81
N GLY A 154 2.67 0.23 -23.22
CA GLY A 154 1.95 0.75 -24.38
C GLY A 154 0.47 1.10 -24.11
N PHE A 155 0.09 1.34 -22.88
CA PHE A 155 -1.28 1.78 -22.56
C PHE A 155 -1.58 3.15 -23.16
N PRO A 156 -2.72 3.30 -23.86
CA PRO A 156 -3.11 4.57 -24.51
C PRO A 156 -3.16 5.76 -23.56
N SER A 157 -3.47 5.53 -22.28
CA SER A 157 -3.59 6.57 -21.27
C SER A 157 -2.30 7.38 -21.06
N TYR A 158 -1.14 6.80 -21.30
CA TYR A 158 0.14 7.52 -21.24
C TYR A 158 0.29 8.58 -22.36
N VAL A 159 -0.45 8.43 -23.45
CA VAL A 159 -0.51 9.39 -24.56
C VAL A 159 -1.69 10.36 -24.35
N GLU A 160 -2.88 9.82 -24.12
CA GLU A 160 -4.12 10.60 -24.00
C GLU A 160 -4.12 11.54 -22.79
N ARG A 161 -3.49 11.13 -21.70
CA ARG A 161 -3.40 11.89 -20.44
C ARG A 161 -1.99 12.41 -20.13
N ALA A 162 -1.13 12.51 -21.16
CA ALA A 162 0.27 12.92 -20.99
C ALA A 162 0.44 14.31 -20.38
N LYS A 163 -0.50 15.23 -20.61
CA LYS A 163 -0.43 16.66 -20.25
C LYS A 163 -1.73 17.15 -19.59
N GLY A 164 -1.61 18.25 -18.86
CA GLY A 164 -2.79 18.98 -18.34
C GLY A 164 -3.44 18.37 -17.09
N GLN A 165 -2.81 17.38 -16.47
CA GLN A 165 -3.27 16.74 -15.24
C GLN A 165 -2.22 16.95 -14.12
N THR A 166 -2.63 16.69 -12.88
CA THR A 166 -1.72 16.75 -11.72
C THR A 166 -0.57 15.75 -11.89
N LEU A 167 -0.88 14.54 -12.40
CA LEU A 167 0.09 13.51 -12.71
C LEU A 167 0.29 13.46 -14.24
N THR A 168 1.45 13.91 -14.72
CA THR A 168 1.81 13.87 -16.14
C THR A 168 2.56 12.58 -16.49
N ALA A 169 2.66 12.25 -17.80
CA ALA A 169 3.47 11.13 -18.25
C ALA A 169 4.94 11.26 -17.81
N ASN A 170 5.51 12.47 -17.84
CA ASN A 170 6.89 12.71 -17.39
C ASN A 170 7.09 12.41 -15.91
N PHE A 171 6.12 12.73 -15.05
CA PHE A 171 6.18 12.34 -13.64
C PHE A 171 6.11 10.82 -13.48
N MET A 172 5.27 10.15 -14.26
CA MET A 172 5.21 8.67 -14.23
C MET A 172 6.53 8.04 -14.68
N PHE A 173 7.18 8.59 -15.71
CA PHE A 173 8.50 8.12 -16.16
C PHE A 173 9.54 8.29 -15.05
N MET A 174 9.60 9.49 -14.47
CA MET A 174 10.51 9.79 -13.36
C MET A 174 10.28 8.83 -12.17
N PHE A 175 9.03 8.61 -11.76
CA PHE A 175 8.72 7.71 -10.65
C PHE A 175 9.17 6.28 -10.92
N TRP A 176 8.85 5.74 -12.09
CA TRP A 176 9.25 4.39 -12.46
C TRP A 176 10.78 4.24 -12.55
N ASP A 177 11.44 5.18 -13.19
CA ASP A 177 12.90 5.13 -13.36
C ASP A 177 13.60 5.25 -12.00
N THR A 178 13.11 6.13 -11.11
CA THR A 178 13.63 6.28 -9.75
C THR A 178 13.36 5.03 -8.90
N TYR A 179 12.15 4.48 -8.98
CA TYR A 179 11.76 3.28 -8.22
C TYR A 179 12.56 2.05 -8.62
N LEU A 180 12.67 1.78 -9.92
CA LEU A 180 13.41 0.63 -10.41
C LEU A 180 14.94 0.79 -10.26
N GLY A 181 15.44 2.02 -10.20
CA GLY A 181 16.86 2.32 -10.15
C GLY A 181 17.58 1.82 -11.42
N GLU A 182 18.59 0.97 -11.24
CA GLU A 182 19.34 0.40 -12.37
C GLU A 182 18.60 -0.77 -13.06
N ARG A 183 17.53 -1.29 -12.47
CA ARG A 183 16.77 -2.42 -13.03
C ARG A 183 15.94 -2.00 -14.24
N ARG A 184 15.71 -2.98 -15.12
CA ARG A 184 14.84 -2.83 -16.29
C ARG A 184 13.61 -3.73 -16.16
N PRO A 185 12.48 -3.39 -16.79
CA PRO A 185 11.26 -4.20 -16.71
C PRO A 185 11.38 -5.66 -17.15
N GLY A 186 12.43 -6.00 -17.89
CA GLY A 186 12.74 -7.36 -18.32
C GLY A 186 13.74 -8.12 -17.44
N ASP A 187 14.29 -7.47 -16.42
CA ASP A 187 15.29 -8.09 -15.57
C ASP A 187 14.66 -9.16 -14.65
N PRO A 188 15.39 -10.21 -14.29
CA PRO A 188 14.94 -11.18 -13.30
C PRO A 188 14.55 -10.48 -11.98
N GLY A 189 13.41 -10.83 -11.45
CA GLY A 189 12.86 -10.25 -10.22
C GLY A 189 12.15 -8.90 -10.39
N ALA A 190 12.36 -8.15 -11.47
CA ALA A 190 11.64 -6.90 -11.71
C ALA A 190 10.13 -7.13 -11.96
N ALA A 191 9.73 -8.32 -12.37
CA ALA A 191 8.32 -8.68 -12.60
C ALA A 191 7.43 -8.45 -11.37
N ARG A 192 7.98 -8.55 -10.15
CA ARG A 192 7.30 -8.22 -8.89
C ARG A 192 6.75 -6.79 -8.86
N ALA A 193 7.37 -5.85 -9.56
CA ALA A 193 6.91 -4.46 -9.61
C ALA A 193 5.63 -4.28 -10.45
N PHE A 194 5.25 -5.27 -11.25
CA PHE A 194 4.20 -5.19 -12.28
C PHE A 194 3.09 -6.20 -11.99
N PRO A 195 2.18 -5.96 -11.05
CA PRO A 195 1.16 -6.94 -10.66
C PRO A 195 0.32 -7.43 -11.84
N LEU A 196 0.05 -6.58 -12.84
CA LEU A 196 -0.72 -6.99 -14.04
C LEU A 196 -0.03 -8.08 -14.87
N ARG A 197 1.28 -8.26 -14.76
CA ARG A 197 2.03 -9.32 -15.47
C ARG A 197 2.07 -10.64 -14.72
N SER A 198 1.51 -10.69 -13.51
CA SER A 198 1.51 -11.90 -12.70
C SER A 198 0.62 -12.98 -13.32
N GLN A 199 1.13 -14.21 -13.33
CA GLN A 199 0.32 -15.39 -13.70
C GLN A 199 -0.66 -15.81 -12.59
N GLN A 200 -0.55 -15.18 -11.42
CA GLN A 200 -1.35 -15.49 -10.23
C GLN A 200 -2.49 -14.50 -9.99
N LEU A 201 -2.87 -13.66 -10.96
CA LEU A 201 -3.95 -12.68 -10.78
C LEU A 201 -5.27 -13.31 -10.30
N ALA A 202 -5.56 -14.55 -10.72
CA ALA A 202 -6.76 -15.26 -10.28
C ALA A 202 -6.73 -15.68 -8.79
N THR A 203 -5.59 -15.53 -8.10
CA THR A 203 -5.45 -15.83 -6.67
C THR A 203 -5.58 -14.59 -5.79
N LEU A 204 -5.73 -13.40 -6.39
CA LEU A 204 -6.00 -12.18 -5.62
C LEU A 204 -7.28 -12.33 -4.79
N PRO A 205 -7.32 -11.74 -3.60
CA PRO A 205 -8.53 -11.72 -2.79
C PRO A 205 -9.61 -10.83 -3.44
N PRO A 206 -10.84 -10.82 -2.92
CA PRO A 206 -11.87 -9.87 -3.35
C PRO A 206 -11.36 -8.43 -3.32
N THR A 207 -11.68 -7.67 -4.38
CA THR A 207 -11.23 -6.28 -4.60
C THR A 207 -12.42 -5.34 -4.64
#